data_7d017c2b13a6cc8d4eadd052a9cc0abb
#
_entry.id   7d017c2b13a6cc8d4eadd052a9cc0abb
#
_cell.length_a   1.000
_cell.length_b   1.000
_cell.length_c   1.000
_cell.angle_alpha   90.00
_cell.angle_beta   90.00
_cell.angle_gamma   90.00
#
_symmetry.space_group_name_H-M   'P 1'
#
loop_
_entity.id
_entity.type
_entity.pdbx_description
1 polymer ?
#
loop_
_entity_poly.entity_id
_entity_poly.type
_entity_poly.pdbx_seq_one_letter_code
_entity_poly.pdbx_strand_id
1 'polypeptide(L)'
;MLQEELEDLQKEHPGTRIAYIDFEESLLDVIQKPKDYGFTQVNRGCCGTGFYEIGTLCNQTTPLCSDASKYVFWDAAHPTERTYRIIFEDNRAVIDDIIRS
;
A
#
# COMPACT_ATOMS: atom_id res chain seq x y z
N MET A 1 19.28 -4.68 7.45
CA MET A 1 18.15 -4.22 6.64
C MET A 1 17.28 -5.39 6.23
N LEU A 2 16.01 -5.17 6.02
CA LEU A 2 15.07 -6.24 5.69
C LEU A 2 15.47 -7.05 4.46
N GLN A 3 15.93 -6.38 3.42
CA GLN A 3 16.34 -7.05 2.18
C GLN A 3 17.53 -8.00 2.41
N GLU A 4 18.49 -7.59 3.21
CA GLU A 4 19.63 -8.44 3.57
C GLU A 4 19.21 -9.65 4.37
N GLU A 5 18.26 -9.46 5.30
CA GLU A 5 17.70 -10.55 6.09
C GLU A 5 16.98 -11.57 5.21
N LEU A 6 16.27 -11.09 4.19
CA LEU A 6 15.58 -11.97 3.23
C LEU A 6 16.58 -12.75 2.38
N GLU A 7 17.68 -12.14 1.97
CA GLU A 7 18.74 -12.83 1.24
C GLU A 7 19.37 -13.92 2.08
N ASP A 8 19.61 -13.67 3.36
CA ASP A 8 20.14 -14.67 4.28
C ASP A 8 19.17 -15.83 4.48
N LEU A 9 17.88 -15.53 4.63
CA LEU A 9 16.85 -16.56 4.74
C LEU A 9 16.77 -17.41 3.46
N GLN A 10 16.93 -16.80 2.29
CA GLN A 10 16.92 -17.52 1.02
C GLN A 10 18.08 -18.51 0.94
N LYS A 11 19.24 -18.14 1.45
CA LYS A 11 20.41 -19.03 1.49
C LYS A 11 20.19 -20.21 2.43
N GLU A 12 19.50 -19.98 3.56
CA GLU A 12 19.18 -21.03 4.52
C GLU A 12 18.09 -21.97 4.03
N HIS A 13 17.26 -21.53 3.09
CA HIS A 13 16.12 -22.28 2.57
C HIS A 13 16.14 -22.34 1.04
N PRO A 14 17.10 -23.04 0.43
CA PRO A 14 17.29 -23.01 -1.02
C PRO A 14 16.13 -23.59 -1.82
N GLY A 15 15.27 -24.42 -1.19
CA GLY A 15 14.07 -24.96 -1.84
C GLY A 15 12.85 -24.03 -1.78
N THR A 16 12.98 -22.88 -1.13
CA THR A 16 11.89 -21.92 -0.93
C THR A 16 12.19 -20.65 -1.71
N ARG A 17 11.15 -20.06 -2.31
CA ARG A 17 11.28 -18.79 -3.03
C ARG A 17 10.94 -17.65 -2.10
N ILE A 18 11.92 -16.77 -1.84
CA ILE A 18 11.74 -15.59 -1.00
C ILE A 18 12.08 -14.36 -1.82
N ALA A 19 11.21 -13.34 -1.79
CA ALA A 19 11.43 -12.09 -2.49
C ALA A 19 11.05 -10.89 -1.65
N TYR A 20 11.63 -9.75 -1.96
CA TYR A 20 11.38 -8.48 -1.29
C TYR A 20 10.42 -7.63 -2.12
N ILE A 21 9.32 -7.20 -1.48
CA ILE A 21 8.38 -6.24 -2.07
C ILE A 21 8.57 -4.92 -1.35
N ASP A 22 8.95 -3.88 -2.09
CA ASP A 22 9.19 -2.57 -1.51
C ASP A 22 7.90 -1.76 -1.45
N PHE A 23 7.07 -2.09 -0.47
CA PHE A 23 5.81 -1.40 -0.21
C PHE A 23 6.02 0.06 0.15
N GLU A 24 7.02 0.33 1.00
CA GLU A 24 7.30 1.68 1.48
C GLU A 24 7.74 2.62 0.34
N GLU A 25 8.63 2.17 -0.52
CA GLU A 25 9.08 2.97 -1.66
C GLU A 25 7.94 3.25 -2.64
N SER A 26 7.14 2.23 -2.96
CA SER A 26 5.99 2.38 -3.84
C SER A 26 4.96 3.35 -3.27
N LEU A 27 4.66 3.24 -1.97
CA LEU A 27 3.73 4.15 -1.30
C LEU A 27 4.28 5.58 -1.27
N LEU A 28 5.57 5.74 -0.99
CA LEU A 28 6.20 7.04 -0.95
C LEU A 28 6.12 7.73 -2.32
N ASP A 29 6.33 6.99 -3.40
CA ASP A 29 6.23 7.53 -4.75
C ASP A 29 4.82 8.05 -5.04
N VAL A 30 3.79 7.32 -4.63
CA VAL A 30 2.39 7.76 -4.76
C VAL A 30 2.13 9.05 -3.97
N ILE A 31 2.66 9.13 -2.76
CA ILE A 31 2.50 10.32 -1.90
C ILE A 31 3.21 11.54 -2.48
N GLN A 32 4.38 11.35 -3.06
CA GLN A 32 5.16 12.45 -3.63
C GLN A 32 4.63 12.92 -4.99
N LYS A 33 4.00 12.02 -5.75
CA LYS A 33 3.51 12.29 -7.11
C LYS A 33 2.04 11.88 -7.27
N PRO A 34 1.14 12.41 -6.41
CA PRO A 34 -0.25 11.93 -6.41
C PRO A 34 -0.97 12.16 -7.73
N LYS A 35 -0.68 13.25 -8.42
CA LYS A 35 -1.33 13.58 -9.70
C LYS A 35 -0.99 12.58 -10.80
N ASP A 36 0.21 12.00 -10.77
CA ASP A 36 0.63 11.01 -11.74
C ASP A 36 -0.18 9.71 -11.62
N TYR A 37 -0.75 9.47 -10.45
CA TYR A 37 -1.59 8.30 -10.17
C TYR A 37 -3.08 8.63 -10.11
N GLY A 38 -3.46 9.87 -10.39
CA GLY A 38 -4.85 10.30 -10.39
C GLY A 38 -5.44 10.63 -9.01
N PHE A 39 -4.61 10.86 -8.01
CA PHE A 39 -5.06 11.23 -6.66
C PHE A 39 -5.07 12.74 -6.47
N THR A 40 -6.03 13.22 -5.66
CA THR A 40 -6.14 14.64 -5.28
C THR A 40 -5.89 14.88 -3.80
N GLN A 41 -5.98 13.84 -2.96
CA GLN A 41 -5.83 13.96 -1.52
C GLN A 41 -4.79 12.96 -1.00
N VAL A 42 -3.75 13.47 -0.34
CA VAL A 42 -2.69 12.66 0.27
C VAL A 42 -2.54 12.90 1.76
N ASN A 43 -3.13 13.96 2.29
CA ASN A 43 -2.90 14.40 3.67
C ASN A 43 -3.94 13.90 4.66
N ARG A 44 -5.02 13.28 4.21
CA ARG A 44 -6.07 12.75 5.08
C ARG A 44 -6.76 11.56 4.45
N GLY A 45 -7.37 10.72 5.29
CA GLY A 45 -8.16 9.57 4.83
C GLY A 45 -9.54 9.98 4.33
N CYS A 46 -10.16 9.09 3.58
CA CYS A 46 -11.51 9.27 3.06
C CYS A 46 -12.58 9.16 4.17
N CYS A 47 -12.31 8.38 5.21
CA CYS A 47 -13.26 8.07 6.28
C CYS A 47 -13.17 9.09 7.40
N GLY A 48 -14.30 9.68 7.78
CA GLY A 48 -14.40 10.67 8.86
C GLY A 48 -13.66 11.96 8.53
N THR A 49 -12.98 12.55 9.54
CA THR A 49 -12.14 13.73 9.33
C THR A 49 -10.89 13.40 8.53
N GLY A 50 -10.48 12.12 8.52
CA GLY A 50 -9.30 11.67 7.83
C GLY A 50 -8.00 11.78 8.64
N PHE A 51 -8.09 12.27 9.89
CA PHE A 51 -6.91 12.51 10.74
C PHE A 51 -6.84 11.60 11.96
N TYR A 52 -7.99 11.13 12.45
CA TYR A 52 -8.06 10.36 13.70
C TYR A 52 -8.71 9.00 13.55
N GLU A 53 -9.62 8.85 12.62
CA GLU A 53 -10.41 7.64 12.46
C GLU A 53 -9.56 6.51 11.89
N ILE A 54 -9.32 5.50 12.72
CA ILE A 54 -8.55 4.30 12.34
C ILE A 54 -9.37 3.08 12.75
N GLY A 55 -9.44 2.08 11.86
CA GLY A 55 -10.07 0.81 12.17
C GLY A 55 -11.51 0.93 12.61
N THR A 56 -11.80 0.60 13.87
CA THR A 56 -13.18 0.59 14.39
C THR A 56 -13.81 1.98 14.48
N LEU A 57 -13.02 3.04 14.51
CA LEU A 57 -13.54 4.41 14.46
C LEU A 57 -14.07 4.76 13.07
N CYS A 58 -13.69 3.99 12.06
CA CYS A 58 -14.22 4.10 10.71
C CYS A 58 -15.26 3.00 10.52
N ASN A 59 -16.52 3.28 10.90
CA ASN A 59 -17.60 2.31 10.89
C ASN A 59 -18.74 2.74 9.95
N GLN A 60 -19.84 2.00 9.92
CA GLN A 60 -20.95 2.24 9.00
C GLN A 60 -21.63 3.60 9.18
N THR A 61 -21.48 4.23 10.34
CA THR A 61 -22.08 5.52 10.64
C THR A 61 -21.12 6.70 10.41
N THR A 62 -19.83 6.41 10.19
CA THR A 62 -18.83 7.45 9.96
C THR A 62 -19.01 8.07 8.57
N PRO A 63 -19.04 9.41 8.45
CA PRO A 63 -19.12 10.05 7.13
C PRO A 63 -17.92 9.70 6.26
N LEU A 64 -18.16 9.55 4.96
CA LEU A 64 -17.11 9.22 3.99
C LEU A 64 -16.95 10.37 2.99
N CYS A 65 -15.77 10.43 2.36
CA CYS A 65 -15.52 11.33 1.24
C CYS A 65 -16.43 10.95 0.06
N SER A 66 -16.59 11.85 -0.90
CA SER A 66 -17.45 11.61 -2.06
C SER A 66 -16.87 10.60 -3.05
N ASP A 67 -15.53 10.47 -3.11
CA ASP A 67 -14.86 9.59 -4.06
C ASP A 67 -13.54 9.07 -3.48
N ALA A 68 -13.57 7.86 -2.96
CA ALA A 68 -12.40 7.20 -2.37
C ALA A 68 -11.26 7.01 -3.38
N SER A 69 -11.59 6.93 -4.69
CA SER A 69 -10.56 6.73 -5.72
C SER A 69 -9.63 7.92 -5.89
N LYS A 70 -9.98 9.07 -5.33
CA LYS A 70 -9.16 10.28 -5.33
C LYS A 70 -8.26 10.40 -4.12
N TYR A 71 -8.39 9.49 -3.15
CA TYR A 71 -7.65 9.51 -1.89
C TYR A 71 -6.60 8.42 -1.86
N VAL A 72 -5.39 8.75 -1.41
CA VAL A 72 -4.35 7.75 -1.17
C VAL A 72 -4.71 6.89 0.04
N PHE A 73 -5.28 7.49 1.08
CA PHE A 73 -5.60 6.80 2.33
C PHE A 73 -7.11 6.64 2.53
N TRP A 74 -7.49 5.48 3.08
CA TRP A 74 -8.87 5.18 3.46
C TRP A 74 -9.21 5.75 4.83
N ASP A 75 -8.39 5.45 5.82
CA ASP A 75 -8.51 6.03 7.16
C ASP A 75 -7.18 6.68 7.55
N ALA A 76 -6.99 7.00 8.83
CA ALA A 76 -5.80 7.72 9.27
C ALA A 76 -4.51 6.90 9.15
N ALA A 77 -4.59 5.60 8.87
CA ALA A 77 -3.43 4.71 8.82
C ALA A 77 -3.38 3.77 7.62
N HIS A 78 -4.51 3.48 6.97
CA HIS A 78 -4.60 2.45 5.92
C HIS A 78 -4.78 3.06 4.54
N PRO A 79 -4.02 2.63 3.53
CA PRO A 79 -4.24 3.03 2.14
C PRO A 79 -5.60 2.58 1.60
N THR A 80 -6.09 3.27 0.56
CA THR A 80 -7.30 2.85 -0.14
C THR A 80 -7.03 1.63 -1.01
N GLU A 81 -8.10 0.96 -1.46
CA GLU A 81 -7.98 -0.16 -2.40
C GLU A 81 -7.22 0.23 -3.66
N ARG A 82 -7.46 1.42 -4.18
CA ARG A 82 -6.74 1.91 -5.37
C ARG A 82 -5.24 2.04 -5.12
N THR A 83 -4.85 2.54 -3.95
CA THR A 83 -3.45 2.64 -3.56
C THR A 83 -2.81 1.25 -3.48
N TYR A 84 -3.47 0.29 -2.85
CA TYR A 84 -2.98 -1.10 -2.79
C TYR A 84 -2.83 -1.70 -4.17
N ARG A 85 -3.78 -1.44 -5.06
CA ARG A 85 -3.72 -1.95 -6.44
C ARG A 85 -2.53 -1.39 -7.20
N ILE A 86 -2.25 -0.10 -7.05
CA ILE A 86 -1.09 0.54 -7.68
C ILE A 86 0.22 -0.08 -7.16
N ILE A 87 0.32 -0.27 -5.84
CA ILE A 87 1.49 -0.89 -5.23
C ILE A 87 1.66 -2.33 -5.71
N PHE A 88 0.56 -3.08 -5.81
CA PHE A 88 0.59 -4.44 -6.34
C PHE A 88 1.12 -4.48 -7.78
N GLU A 89 0.62 -3.60 -8.65
CA GLU A 89 1.07 -3.54 -10.04
C GLU A 89 2.54 -3.13 -10.16
N ASP A 90 3.00 -2.23 -9.30
CA ASP A 90 4.39 -1.79 -9.25
C ASP A 90 5.34 -2.92 -8.87
N ASN A 91 4.86 -3.89 -8.09
CA ASN A 91 5.65 -5.04 -7.63
C ASN A 91 5.25 -6.34 -8.34
N ARG A 92 4.48 -6.25 -9.40
CA ARG A 92 3.90 -7.42 -10.06
C ARG A 92 4.94 -8.40 -10.60
N ALA A 93 6.02 -7.90 -11.17
CA ALA A 93 7.08 -8.75 -11.71
C ALA A 93 7.69 -9.65 -10.64
N VAL A 94 7.89 -9.11 -9.44
CA VAL A 94 8.42 -9.86 -8.30
C VAL A 94 7.41 -10.91 -7.85
N ILE A 95 6.14 -10.53 -7.76
CA ILE A 95 5.06 -11.44 -7.33
C ILE A 95 4.88 -12.58 -8.33
N ASP A 96 4.85 -12.27 -9.61
CA ASP A 96 4.70 -13.27 -10.68
C ASP A 96 5.88 -14.25 -10.67
N ASP A 97 7.09 -13.78 -10.43
CA ASP A 97 8.27 -14.63 -10.36
C ASP A 97 8.16 -15.65 -9.22
N ILE A 98 7.64 -15.25 -8.07
CA ILE A 98 7.41 -16.14 -6.94
C ILE A 98 6.36 -17.20 -7.28
N ILE A 99 5.25 -16.77 -7.88
CA ILE A 99 4.13 -17.66 -8.19
C ILE A 99 4.52 -18.71 -9.23
N ARG A 100 5.32 -18.33 -10.21
CA ARG A 100 5.73 -19.23 -11.31
C ARG A 100 6.82 -20.21 -10.93
N SER A 101 7.45 -20.01 -9.81
CA SER A 101 8.49 -20.94 -9.35
C SER A 101 7.89 -22.13 -8.61
#